data_f5ce98b1ea35cd10912b0532f5df33ef
#
_entry.id   f5ce98b1ea35cd10912b0532f5df33ef
#
_cell.length_a   1.000
_cell.length_b   1.000
_cell.length_c   1.000
_cell.angle_alpha   90.00
_cell.angle_beta   90.00
_cell.angle_gamma   90.00
#
_symmetry.space_group_name_H-M   'P 1'
#
loop_
_entity.id
_entity.type
_entity.pdbx_description
1 polymer ?
#
loop_
_entity_poly.entity_id
_entity_poly.type
_entity_poly.pdbx_seq_one_letter_code
_entity_poly.pdbx_strand_id
1 'polypeptide(L)'
;VGSEMCIRDRPWWTYDAGGFFRPYDQYTNQAYKECMMRWVQTSVFLPLMRVHGYGSNTEFWNYGAEVTALARQTLATRYRLAPYLYSENANISFNNGTFLRPLVMDFANDTTAILQKYQYMFGPSLLVAPIVEEGAKEWNVYFPATKGGWYDFWNDKYVADKGWRNVSASKSHIPVYVKAGSILPLADGTPQTMNEAYKEDWIIKVFAGANGSYMLYEDEGTNYNYEKGQFSNIHMDWNDKKKKLTVGERKGSFQGMIEKRPIRVLLISENGIEEQKLSYEGEKIVIRF
;
A
#
# COMPACT_ATOMS: atom_id res chain seq x y z
N VAL A 1 10.74 -18.32 -9.63
CA VAL A 1 10.25 -19.64 -9.14
C VAL A 1 10.04 -19.62 -7.63
N GLY A 2 10.96 -19.03 -6.83
CA GLY A 2 10.82 -18.97 -5.38
C GLY A 2 9.70 -18.05 -4.86
N SER A 3 9.44 -16.93 -5.54
CA SER A 3 8.43 -15.95 -5.12
C SER A 3 6.99 -16.46 -5.30
N GLU A 4 6.71 -17.23 -6.33
CA GLU A 4 5.34 -17.73 -6.59
C GLU A 4 4.87 -18.73 -5.53
N MET A 5 5.74 -19.61 -5.07
CA MET A 5 5.44 -20.54 -3.98
C MET A 5 5.33 -19.81 -2.63
N CYS A 6 6.18 -18.81 -2.39
CA CYS A 6 6.16 -18.03 -1.16
C CYS A 6 4.92 -17.12 -1.04
N ILE A 7 4.43 -16.58 -2.15
CA ILE A 7 3.22 -15.74 -2.19
C ILE A 7 2.00 -16.54 -1.71
N ARG A 8 1.88 -17.79 -2.12
CA ARG A 8 0.71 -18.64 -1.81
C ARG A 8 0.69 -19.10 -0.36
N ASP A 9 1.86 -19.51 0.19
CA ASP A 9 1.94 -20.23 1.46
C ASP A 9 2.56 -19.40 2.59
N ARG A 10 3.09 -18.20 2.30
CA ARG A 10 3.78 -17.33 3.25
C ARG A 10 3.32 -15.88 3.11
N PRO A 11 2.31 -15.47 3.85
CA PRO A 11 1.74 -14.13 3.75
C PRO A 11 2.74 -13.02 4.14
N TRP A 12 3.72 -13.30 5.00
CA TRP A 12 4.80 -12.37 5.37
C TRP A 12 6.08 -12.70 4.61
N TRP A 13 6.13 -12.25 3.38
CA TRP A 13 7.26 -12.45 2.49
C TRP A 13 8.04 -11.15 2.25
N THR A 14 9.33 -11.28 1.98
CA THR A 14 10.24 -10.20 1.58
C THR A 14 11.37 -10.72 0.71
N TYR A 15 12.18 -9.82 0.21
CA TYR A 15 13.47 -10.07 -0.42
C TYR A 15 14.54 -9.10 0.11
N ASP A 16 15.79 -9.36 -0.21
CA ASP A 16 16.91 -8.48 0.09
C ASP A 16 16.96 -7.35 -0.95
N ALA A 17 16.35 -6.20 -0.65
CA ALA A 17 16.29 -5.09 -1.59
C ALA A 17 17.70 -4.66 -2.01
N GLY A 18 17.93 -4.60 -3.32
CA GLY A 18 19.24 -4.39 -3.93
C GLY A 18 20.04 -5.69 -4.18
N GLY A 19 19.51 -6.85 -3.78
CA GLY A 19 20.16 -8.15 -3.91
C GLY A 19 21.13 -8.47 -2.79
N PHE A 20 21.20 -9.76 -2.42
CA PHE A 20 22.10 -10.25 -1.36
C PHE A 20 23.56 -10.14 -1.79
N PHE A 21 23.89 -10.60 -3.00
CA PHE A 21 25.19 -10.38 -3.63
C PHE A 21 25.13 -9.18 -4.54
N ARG A 22 26.05 -8.23 -4.37
CA ARG A 22 26.06 -6.96 -5.09
C ARG A 22 27.34 -6.83 -5.92
N PRO A 23 27.31 -6.06 -7.04
CA PRO A 23 28.53 -5.83 -7.80
C PRO A 23 29.56 -5.06 -6.98
N TYR A 24 30.85 -5.32 -7.24
CA TYR A 24 31.95 -4.68 -6.51
C TYR A 24 31.93 -3.14 -6.61
N ASP A 25 31.49 -2.62 -7.74
CA ASP A 25 31.38 -1.19 -8.05
C ASP A 25 30.03 -0.56 -7.66
N GLN A 26 29.24 -1.22 -6.83
CA GLN A 26 27.85 -0.88 -6.46
C GLN A 26 27.62 0.59 -6.10
N TYR A 27 28.62 1.25 -5.49
CA TYR A 27 28.48 2.65 -5.03
C TYR A 27 28.73 3.68 -6.15
N THR A 28 29.33 3.29 -7.26
CA THR A 28 29.66 4.16 -8.39
C THR A 28 28.87 3.81 -9.66
N ASN A 29 28.46 2.57 -9.81
CA ASN A 29 27.74 2.06 -10.97
C ASN A 29 26.32 2.63 -11.05
N GLN A 30 26.02 3.42 -12.08
CA GLN A 30 24.73 4.10 -12.25
C GLN A 30 23.58 3.12 -12.53
N ALA A 31 23.83 2.08 -13.31
CA ALA A 31 22.86 1.03 -13.61
C ALA A 31 22.46 0.30 -12.32
N TYR A 32 23.44 -0.02 -11.48
CA TYR A 32 23.15 -0.66 -10.21
C TYR A 32 22.42 0.27 -9.23
N LYS A 33 22.72 1.57 -9.21
CA LYS A 33 21.98 2.55 -8.40
C LYS A 33 20.50 2.61 -8.80
N GLU A 34 20.19 2.58 -10.10
CA GLU A 34 18.82 2.46 -10.58
C GLU A 34 18.18 1.15 -10.13
N CYS A 35 18.86 0.03 -10.31
CA CYS A 35 18.42 -1.29 -9.85
C CYS A 35 18.09 -1.27 -8.35
N MET A 36 19.00 -0.77 -7.51
CA MET A 36 18.82 -0.62 -6.06
C MET A 36 17.54 0.16 -5.74
N MET A 37 17.30 1.30 -6.41
CA MET A 37 16.12 2.11 -6.18
C MET A 37 14.83 1.43 -6.62
N ARG A 38 14.80 0.72 -7.76
CA ARG A 38 13.64 -0.07 -8.20
C ARG A 38 13.27 -1.17 -7.20
N TRP A 39 14.27 -1.83 -6.64
CA TRP A 39 14.06 -2.81 -5.57
C TRP A 39 13.45 -2.17 -4.32
N VAL A 40 13.99 -1.03 -3.88
CA VAL A 40 13.49 -0.30 -2.71
C VAL A 40 12.07 0.20 -2.93
N GLN A 41 11.78 0.77 -4.10
CA GLN A 41 10.43 1.23 -4.47
C GLN A 41 9.41 0.10 -4.45
N THR A 42 9.77 -1.06 -4.97
CA THR A 42 8.89 -2.24 -4.94
C THR A 42 8.72 -2.78 -3.52
N SER A 43 9.78 -2.77 -2.70
CA SER A 43 9.72 -3.33 -1.34
C SER A 43 8.80 -2.56 -0.38
N VAL A 44 8.47 -1.30 -0.70
CA VAL A 44 7.41 -0.55 0.03
C VAL A 44 6.06 -1.27 -0.02
N PHE A 45 5.79 -1.94 -1.15
CA PHE A 45 4.56 -2.69 -1.40
C PHE A 45 4.75 -4.20 -1.22
N LEU A 46 5.54 -4.59 -0.23
CA LEU A 46 5.66 -5.97 0.25
C LEU A 46 5.16 -6.05 1.70
N PRO A 47 4.70 -7.23 2.15
CA PRO A 47 4.30 -7.43 3.56
C PRO A 47 5.41 -7.04 4.54
N LEU A 48 6.62 -7.53 4.32
CA LEU A 48 7.83 -7.13 5.03
C LEU A 48 8.75 -6.35 4.09
N MET A 49 9.44 -5.34 4.62
CA MET A 49 10.43 -4.57 3.88
C MET A 49 11.78 -4.65 4.58
N ARG A 50 12.82 -5.01 3.83
CA ARG A 50 14.18 -4.93 4.32
C ARG A 50 15.18 -4.59 3.21
N VAL A 51 16.27 -3.99 3.60
CA VAL A 51 17.45 -3.82 2.76
C VAL A 51 18.57 -4.66 3.39
N HIS A 52 19.15 -5.58 2.64
CA HIS A 52 20.19 -6.48 3.13
C HIS A 52 21.15 -6.88 2.00
N GLY A 53 22.40 -7.12 2.34
CA GLY A 53 23.42 -7.56 1.38
C GLY A 53 24.65 -8.10 2.09
N TYR A 54 25.30 -9.11 1.48
CA TYR A 54 26.52 -9.69 1.99
C TYR A 54 27.73 -8.80 1.67
N GLY A 55 28.55 -8.51 2.69
CA GLY A 55 29.78 -7.74 2.53
C GLY A 55 29.59 -6.32 1.97
N SER A 56 28.42 -5.72 2.20
CA SER A 56 28.05 -4.41 1.65
C SER A 56 27.52 -3.49 2.74
N ASN A 57 27.85 -2.20 2.64
CA ASN A 57 27.14 -1.16 3.37
C ASN A 57 25.82 -0.90 2.67
N THR A 58 24.71 -1.13 3.37
CA THR A 58 23.36 -1.10 2.78
C THR A 58 22.66 0.24 2.93
N GLU A 59 23.24 1.15 3.67
CA GLU A 59 22.69 2.47 3.94
C GLU A 59 22.70 3.34 2.67
N PHE A 60 21.58 4.00 2.42
CA PHE A 60 21.34 4.72 1.16
C PHE A 60 22.33 5.86 0.89
N TRP A 61 22.87 6.48 1.93
CA TRP A 61 23.86 7.57 1.75
C TRP A 61 25.18 7.10 1.12
N ASN A 62 25.50 5.81 1.17
CA ASN A 62 26.66 5.25 0.48
C ASN A 62 26.52 5.27 -1.05
N TYR A 63 25.29 5.36 -1.55
CA TYR A 63 24.98 5.39 -2.99
C TYR A 63 24.84 6.83 -3.54
N GLY A 64 25.04 7.84 -2.70
CA GLY A 64 25.04 9.25 -3.06
C GLY A 64 23.72 9.97 -2.78
N ALA A 65 23.74 11.29 -2.98
CA ALA A 65 22.63 12.18 -2.58
C ALA A 65 21.31 11.89 -3.31
N GLU A 66 21.35 11.57 -4.60
CA GLU A 66 20.16 11.24 -5.39
C GLU A 66 19.44 10.01 -4.84
N VAL A 67 20.18 8.91 -4.63
CA VAL A 67 19.62 7.67 -4.06
C VAL A 67 19.08 7.90 -2.66
N THR A 68 19.79 8.67 -1.85
CA THR A 68 19.35 9.02 -0.47
C THR A 68 18.02 9.78 -0.48
N ALA A 69 17.86 10.77 -1.37
CA ALA A 69 16.64 11.56 -1.49
C ALA A 69 15.46 10.70 -1.96
N LEU A 70 15.67 9.87 -2.99
CA LEU A 70 14.66 8.94 -3.50
C LEU A 70 14.25 7.90 -2.46
N ALA A 71 15.21 7.34 -1.73
CA ALA A 71 14.94 6.39 -0.66
C ALA A 71 14.11 7.01 0.46
N ARG A 72 14.43 8.24 0.88
CA ARG A 72 13.66 8.98 1.90
C ARG A 72 12.20 9.17 1.47
N GLN A 73 11.97 9.62 0.23
CA GLN A 73 10.62 9.79 -0.31
C GLN A 73 9.85 8.46 -0.36
N THR A 74 10.52 7.40 -0.78
CA THR A 74 9.95 6.05 -0.90
C THR A 74 9.58 5.47 0.47
N LEU A 75 10.47 5.62 1.46
CA LEU A 75 10.22 5.16 2.83
C LEU A 75 9.11 5.95 3.52
N ALA A 76 9.00 7.26 3.26
CA ALA A 76 7.90 8.07 3.77
C ALA A 76 6.54 7.51 3.32
N THR A 77 6.45 7.01 2.08
CA THR A 77 5.22 6.34 1.60
C THR A 77 4.92 5.08 2.42
N ARG A 78 5.93 4.28 2.77
CA ARG A 78 5.76 3.08 3.61
C ARG A 78 5.18 3.43 4.98
N TYR A 79 5.71 4.46 5.63
CA TYR A 79 5.21 4.90 6.93
C TYR A 79 3.80 5.47 6.86
N ARG A 80 3.48 6.23 5.81
CA ARG A 80 2.11 6.70 5.60
C ARG A 80 1.10 5.57 5.35
N LEU A 81 1.52 4.46 4.76
CA LEU A 81 0.71 3.27 4.57
C LEU A 81 0.52 2.45 5.87
N ALA A 82 1.11 2.83 7.01
CA ALA A 82 1.10 2.03 8.23
C ALA A 82 -0.30 1.57 8.68
N PRO A 83 -1.36 2.41 8.68
CA PRO A 83 -2.70 1.93 9.05
C PRO A 83 -3.24 0.85 8.12
N TYR A 84 -3.00 0.98 6.81
CA TYR A 84 -3.36 -0.04 5.82
C TYR A 84 -2.56 -1.32 6.02
N LEU A 85 -1.23 -1.21 6.13
CA LEU A 85 -0.33 -2.34 6.30
C LEU A 85 -0.66 -3.16 7.55
N TYR A 86 -0.92 -2.48 8.65
CA TYR A 86 -1.19 -3.13 9.93
C TYR A 86 -2.53 -3.85 9.93
N SER A 87 -3.55 -3.22 9.34
CA SER A 87 -4.87 -3.83 9.18
C SER A 87 -4.85 -5.07 8.28
N GLU A 88 -4.08 -5.04 7.17
CA GLU A 88 -3.92 -6.22 6.32
C GLU A 88 -3.13 -7.35 7.01
N ASN A 89 -2.13 -7.03 7.85
CA ASN A 89 -1.43 -8.02 8.67
C ASN A 89 -2.37 -8.64 9.72
N ALA A 90 -3.25 -7.85 10.33
CA ALA A 90 -4.28 -8.37 11.22
C ALA A 90 -5.27 -9.29 10.47
N ASN A 91 -5.68 -8.92 9.25
CA ASN A 91 -6.51 -9.77 8.41
C ASN A 91 -5.84 -11.13 8.10
N ILE A 92 -4.53 -11.16 7.90
CA ILE A 92 -3.77 -12.41 7.75
C ILE A 92 -3.87 -13.24 9.04
N SER A 93 -3.59 -12.64 10.19
CA SER A 93 -3.51 -13.32 11.48
C SER A 93 -4.85 -13.86 11.95
N PHE A 94 -5.93 -13.11 11.76
CA PHE A 94 -7.25 -13.44 12.29
C PHE A 94 -8.18 -14.12 11.29
N ASN A 95 -8.02 -13.82 9.98
CA ASN A 95 -8.95 -14.24 8.94
C ASN A 95 -8.32 -15.11 7.84
N ASN A 96 -7.06 -15.54 8.01
CA ASN A 96 -6.31 -16.29 7.00
C ASN A 96 -6.25 -15.55 5.65
N GLY A 97 -6.18 -14.22 5.69
CA GLY A 97 -6.04 -13.39 4.51
C GLY A 97 -4.70 -13.57 3.79
N THR A 98 -4.58 -12.99 2.62
CA THR A 98 -3.32 -12.90 1.87
C THR A 98 -3.06 -11.45 1.50
N PHE A 99 -1.82 -10.99 1.71
CA PHE A 99 -1.46 -9.61 1.43
C PHE A 99 -0.85 -9.43 0.04
N LEU A 100 0.11 -10.27 -0.32
CA LEU A 100 0.71 -10.30 -1.64
C LEU A 100 -0.04 -11.32 -2.52
N ARG A 101 -0.74 -10.83 -3.55
CA ARG A 101 -1.73 -11.61 -4.31
C ARG A 101 -1.41 -11.57 -5.80
N PRO A 102 -1.00 -12.69 -6.44
CA PRO A 102 -0.96 -12.77 -7.89
C PRO A 102 -2.33 -12.41 -8.49
N LEU A 103 -2.37 -11.77 -9.65
CA LEU A 103 -3.63 -11.29 -10.24
C LEU A 103 -4.66 -12.41 -10.45
N VAL A 104 -4.21 -13.65 -10.63
CA VAL A 104 -5.10 -14.80 -10.75
C VAL A 104 -6.01 -15.03 -9.54
N MET A 105 -5.59 -14.60 -8.35
CA MET A 105 -6.42 -14.75 -7.14
C MET A 105 -7.66 -13.85 -7.14
N ASP A 106 -7.55 -12.66 -7.73
CA ASP A 106 -8.63 -11.68 -7.79
C ASP A 106 -9.35 -11.66 -9.15
N PHE A 107 -8.69 -12.13 -10.22
CA PHE A 107 -9.15 -12.04 -11.60
C PHE A 107 -9.04 -13.39 -12.34
N ALA A 108 -9.52 -14.46 -11.71
CA ALA A 108 -9.39 -15.84 -12.20
C ALA A 108 -10.04 -16.11 -13.58
N ASN A 109 -10.97 -15.26 -14.01
CA ASN A 109 -11.63 -15.36 -15.32
C ASN A 109 -10.98 -14.47 -16.39
N ASP A 110 -9.90 -13.77 -16.08
CA ASP A 110 -9.17 -12.89 -16.98
C ASP A 110 -7.85 -13.56 -17.38
N THR A 111 -7.81 -14.13 -18.60
CA THR A 111 -6.64 -14.85 -19.09
C THR A 111 -5.39 -13.98 -19.20
N THR A 112 -5.55 -12.68 -19.47
CA THR A 112 -4.44 -11.73 -19.49
C THR A 112 -3.90 -11.48 -18.09
N ALA A 113 -4.78 -11.31 -17.11
CA ALA A 113 -4.40 -11.14 -15.71
C ALA A 113 -3.66 -12.38 -15.15
N ILE A 114 -4.14 -13.58 -15.47
CA ILE A 114 -3.51 -14.85 -15.07
C ILE A 114 -2.06 -14.95 -15.55
N LEU A 115 -1.76 -14.44 -16.75
CA LEU A 115 -0.44 -14.52 -17.37
C LEU A 115 0.51 -13.39 -16.94
N GLN A 116 0.07 -12.46 -16.08
CA GLN A 116 0.93 -11.37 -15.62
C GLN A 116 2.01 -11.87 -14.67
N LYS A 117 3.27 -11.60 -15.01
CA LYS A 117 4.46 -12.00 -14.23
C LYS A 117 4.97 -10.88 -13.32
N TYR A 118 4.72 -9.63 -13.67
CA TYR A 118 5.33 -8.45 -13.05
C TYR A 118 4.31 -7.51 -12.42
N GLN A 119 3.08 -8.02 -12.20
CA GLN A 119 2.04 -7.27 -11.52
C GLN A 119 1.37 -8.11 -10.45
N TYR A 120 0.98 -7.48 -9.36
CA TYR A 120 0.29 -8.15 -8.27
C TYR A 120 -0.63 -7.18 -7.52
N MET A 121 -1.60 -7.72 -6.79
CA MET A 121 -2.38 -6.95 -5.82
C MET A 121 -1.65 -6.95 -4.47
N PHE A 122 -1.56 -5.78 -3.88
CA PHE A 122 -1.07 -5.59 -2.52
C PHE A 122 -2.24 -5.27 -1.60
N GLY A 123 -2.71 -6.29 -0.89
CA GLY A 123 -4.02 -6.30 -0.24
C GLY A 123 -5.16 -6.20 -1.26
N PRO A 124 -6.38 -5.84 -0.83
CA PRO A 124 -7.55 -5.80 -1.71
C PRO A 124 -7.58 -4.58 -2.63
N SER A 125 -6.75 -3.57 -2.38
CA SER A 125 -6.92 -2.23 -2.94
C SER A 125 -5.88 -1.83 -3.98
N LEU A 126 -4.63 -2.28 -3.87
CA LEU A 126 -3.52 -1.72 -4.65
C LEU A 126 -3.00 -2.70 -5.71
N LEU A 127 -3.02 -2.28 -6.98
CA LEU A 127 -2.33 -2.94 -8.09
C LEU A 127 -0.92 -2.36 -8.19
N VAL A 128 0.10 -3.19 -8.05
CA VAL A 128 1.51 -2.82 -8.09
C VAL A 128 2.14 -3.39 -9.35
N ALA A 129 2.86 -2.55 -10.11
CA ALA A 129 3.56 -2.93 -11.35
C ALA A 129 5.04 -2.55 -11.27
N PRO A 130 5.90 -3.38 -10.65
CA PRO A 130 7.34 -3.15 -10.58
C PRO A 130 7.98 -2.96 -11.95
N ILE A 131 8.89 -1.99 -12.06
CA ILE A 131 9.71 -1.80 -13.25
C ILE A 131 10.97 -2.67 -13.09
N VAL A 132 11.16 -3.62 -13.99
CA VAL A 132 12.24 -4.62 -13.92
C VAL A 132 13.27 -4.50 -15.05
N GLU A 133 13.15 -3.46 -15.89
CA GLU A 133 14.07 -3.19 -17.00
C GLU A 133 14.89 -1.94 -16.70
N GLU A 134 16.20 -2.03 -16.91
CA GLU A 134 17.14 -0.93 -16.76
C GLU A 134 16.84 0.19 -17.76
N GLY A 135 16.87 1.44 -17.30
CA GLY A 135 16.71 2.62 -18.13
C GLY A 135 15.32 2.79 -18.75
N ALA A 136 14.34 1.98 -18.36
CA ALA A 136 12.97 2.08 -18.88
C ALA A 136 12.43 3.50 -18.71
N LYS A 137 11.86 4.07 -19.78
CA LYS A 137 11.18 5.38 -19.79
C LYS A 137 9.68 5.23 -19.72
N GLU A 138 9.19 4.10 -20.19
CA GLU A 138 7.80 3.71 -20.23
C GLU A 138 7.64 2.28 -19.74
N TRP A 139 6.45 1.95 -19.21
CA TRP A 139 6.13 0.62 -18.71
C TRP A 139 4.71 0.23 -19.07
N ASN A 140 4.54 -0.97 -19.59
CA ASN A 140 3.22 -1.48 -19.94
C ASN A 140 2.55 -2.07 -18.70
N VAL A 141 1.40 -1.53 -18.33
CA VAL A 141 0.56 -2.01 -17.23
C VAL A 141 -0.75 -2.54 -17.78
N TYR A 142 -1.10 -3.73 -17.34
CA TYR A 142 -2.41 -4.32 -17.59
C TYR A 142 -3.36 -3.99 -16.44
N PHE A 143 -4.52 -3.44 -16.77
CA PHE A 143 -5.61 -3.17 -15.83
C PHE A 143 -6.69 -4.23 -16.01
N PRO A 144 -6.86 -5.18 -15.07
CA PRO A 144 -8.00 -6.08 -15.09
C PRO A 144 -9.31 -5.32 -14.99
N ALA A 145 -10.36 -5.85 -15.64
CA ALA A 145 -11.67 -5.23 -15.56
C ALA A 145 -12.23 -5.25 -14.14
N THR A 146 -12.57 -4.08 -13.63
CA THR A 146 -13.22 -3.89 -12.33
C THR A 146 -14.39 -2.93 -12.47
N LYS A 147 -15.35 -3.03 -11.56
CA LYS A 147 -16.41 -2.01 -11.49
C LYS A 147 -15.81 -0.68 -11.07
N GLY A 148 -15.99 0.37 -11.88
CA GLY A 148 -15.50 1.71 -11.61
C GLY A 148 -14.02 1.94 -11.92
N GLY A 149 -13.29 0.92 -12.42
CA GLY A 149 -11.92 1.05 -12.92
C GLY A 149 -10.84 1.31 -11.85
N TRP A 150 -9.82 2.07 -12.24
CA TRP A 150 -8.57 2.26 -11.48
C TRP A 150 -8.17 3.73 -11.41
N TYR A 151 -7.55 4.09 -10.29
CA TYR A 151 -6.99 5.40 -10.02
C TYR A 151 -5.48 5.30 -9.80
N ASP A 152 -4.73 6.31 -10.20
CA ASP A 152 -3.30 6.41 -9.90
C ASP A 152 -3.11 6.71 -8.40
N PHE A 153 -2.30 5.91 -7.72
CA PHE A 153 -2.03 6.04 -6.28
C PHE A 153 -1.31 7.34 -5.92
N TRP A 154 -0.48 7.86 -6.85
CA TRP A 154 0.42 8.98 -6.58
C TRP A 154 -0.25 10.34 -6.74
N ASN A 155 -1.19 10.46 -7.66
CA ASN A 155 -1.85 11.72 -8.00
C ASN A 155 -3.36 11.70 -7.89
N ASP A 156 -3.95 10.57 -7.47
CA ASP A 156 -5.38 10.37 -7.26
C ASP A 156 -6.26 10.54 -8.52
N LYS A 157 -5.68 10.49 -9.72
CA LYS A 157 -6.42 10.62 -10.98
C LYS A 157 -6.95 9.29 -11.47
N TYR A 158 -8.15 9.31 -12.04
CA TYR A 158 -8.69 8.19 -12.79
C TYR A 158 -7.79 7.87 -13.99
N VAL A 159 -7.53 6.58 -14.22
CA VAL A 159 -6.58 6.14 -15.25
C VAL A 159 -7.24 5.29 -16.32
N ALA A 160 -7.97 4.26 -15.93
CA ALA A 160 -8.52 3.28 -16.86
C ALA A 160 -9.64 2.45 -16.22
N ASP A 161 -10.52 1.93 -17.06
CA ASP A 161 -11.50 0.91 -16.70
C ASP A 161 -10.94 -0.51 -16.88
N LYS A 162 -10.15 -0.76 -17.94
CA LYS A 162 -9.50 -2.05 -18.25
C LYS A 162 -8.49 -1.94 -19.39
N GLY A 163 -7.69 -3.00 -19.55
CA GLY A 163 -6.79 -3.22 -20.68
C GLY A 163 -5.40 -2.67 -20.47
N TRP A 164 -4.58 -2.76 -21.51
CA TRP A 164 -3.20 -2.29 -21.47
C TRP A 164 -3.09 -0.77 -21.56
N ARG A 165 -2.17 -0.22 -20.77
CA ARG A 165 -1.74 1.18 -20.86
C ARG A 165 -0.24 1.27 -20.78
N ASN A 166 0.33 2.11 -21.64
CA ASN A 166 1.72 2.50 -21.54
C ASN A 166 1.80 3.73 -20.62
N VAL A 167 2.56 3.61 -19.52
CA VAL A 167 2.68 4.61 -18.47
C VAL A 167 4.13 5.05 -18.32
N SER A 168 4.36 6.25 -17.82
CA SER A 168 5.73 6.75 -17.57
C SER A 168 6.44 5.90 -16.51
N ALA A 169 7.66 5.47 -16.80
CA ALA A 169 8.56 4.80 -15.87
C ALA A 169 9.41 5.83 -15.11
N SER A 170 8.77 6.64 -14.26
CA SER A 170 9.46 7.65 -13.45
C SER A 170 10.55 7.02 -12.57
N LYS A 171 11.66 7.73 -12.36
CA LYS A 171 12.67 7.33 -11.38
C LYS A 171 12.21 7.51 -9.94
N SER A 172 11.24 8.41 -9.69
CA SER A 172 10.78 8.74 -8.34
C SER A 172 9.90 7.66 -7.70
N HIS A 173 9.20 6.86 -8.50
CA HIS A 173 8.28 5.82 -8.02
C HIS A 173 7.98 4.78 -9.10
N ILE A 174 7.49 3.63 -8.68
CA ILE A 174 6.93 2.61 -9.57
C ILE A 174 5.44 2.88 -9.82
N PRO A 175 4.86 2.39 -10.94
CA PRO A 175 3.42 2.44 -11.17
C PRO A 175 2.64 1.66 -10.09
N VAL A 176 1.72 2.35 -9.43
CA VAL A 176 0.80 1.78 -8.42
C VAL A 176 -0.57 2.39 -8.65
N TYR A 177 -1.60 1.55 -8.59
CA TYR A 177 -2.97 1.97 -8.84
C TYR A 177 -3.93 1.47 -7.78
N VAL A 178 -4.99 2.23 -7.54
CA VAL A 178 -6.02 1.91 -6.56
C VAL A 178 -7.30 1.50 -7.28
N LYS A 179 -7.86 0.38 -6.87
CA LYS A 179 -9.13 -0.11 -7.40
C LYS A 179 -10.29 0.77 -6.93
N ALA A 180 -11.21 1.12 -7.82
CA ALA A 180 -12.45 1.81 -7.45
C ALA A 180 -13.23 1.04 -6.38
N GLY A 181 -13.88 1.75 -5.48
CA GLY A 181 -14.54 1.20 -4.29
C GLY A 181 -13.60 1.01 -3.09
N SER A 182 -12.29 1.16 -3.26
CA SER A 182 -11.35 1.02 -2.14
C SER A 182 -11.51 2.13 -1.12
N ILE A 183 -11.38 1.74 0.15
CA ILE A 183 -11.22 2.63 1.29
C ILE A 183 -9.79 2.43 1.78
N LEU A 184 -8.94 3.45 1.64
CA LEU A 184 -7.51 3.36 1.94
C LEU A 184 -7.15 4.26 3.12
N PRO A 185 -6.96 3.71 4.33
CA PRO A 185 -6.49 4.48 5.47
C PRO A 185 -4.99 4.73 5.40
N LEU A 186 -4.58 5.96 5.64
CA LEU A 186 -3.20 6.42 5.66
C LEU A 186 -2.94 7.23 6.92
N ALA A 187 -1.71 7.26 7.40
CA ALA A 187 -1.26 8.23 8.39
C ALA A 187 -1.16 9.62 7.74
N ASP A 188 -1.70 10.64 8.41
CA ASP A 188 -1.53 12.05 8.00
C ASP A 188 -0.21 12.60 8.56
N GLY A 189 0.60 13.22 7.74
CA GLY A 189 1.91 13.71 8.14
C GLY A 189 3.08 12.96 7.49
N THR A 190 4.24 13.11 8.11
CA THR A 190 5.51 12.53 7.66
C THR A 190 6.21 11.79 8.80
N PRO A 191 5.62 10.71 9.31
CA PRO A 191 6.20 9.96 10.41
C PRO A 191 7.58 9.40 10.05
N GLN A 192 8.48 9.40 11.00
CA GLN A 192 9.86 8.90 10.82
C GLN A 192 10.02 7.46 11.32
N THR A 193 9.04 6.97 12.06
CA THR A 193 9.00 5.60 12.60
C THR A 193 7.59 5.03 12.51
N MET A 194 7.47 3.70 12.58
CA MET A 194 6.16 3.05 12.64
C MET A 194 5.38 3.44 13.90
N ASN A 195 6.08 3.63 15.04
CA ASN A 195 5.45 4.07 16.29
C ASN A 195 4.85 5.48 16.19
N GLU A 196 5.49 6.38 15.45
CA GLU A 196 4.92 7.69 15.13
C GLU A 196 3.72 7.53 14.18
N ALA A 197 3.86 6.72 13.13
CA ALA A 197 2.82 6.51 12.14
C ALA A 197 1.49 6.00 12.74
N TYR A 198 1.55 5.16 13.78
CA TYR A 198 0.36 4.68 14.50
C TYR A 198 -0.31 5.77 15.35
N LYS A 199 0.42 6.83 15.70
CA LYS A 199 -0.09 7.95 16.50
C LYS A 199 -0.60 9.13 15.66
N GLU A 200 -0.27 9.14 14.37
CA GLU A 200 -0.71 10.17 13.45
C GLU A 200 -2.25 10.17 13.29
N ASP A 201 -2.78 11.31 12.91
CA ASP A 201 -4.16 11.45 12.44
C ASP A 201 -4.35 10.63 11.17
N TRP A 202 -5.60 10.33 10.80
CA TRP A 202 -5.84 9.53 9.60
C TRP A 202 -6.31 10.36 8.41
N ILE A 203 -5.80 9.98 7.24
CA ILE A 203 -6.43 10.27 5.97
C ILE A 203 -7.15 9.00 5.50
N ILE A 204 -8.46 9.09 5.30
CA ILE A 204 -9.26 8.02 4.73
C ILE A 204 -9.57 8.39 3.28
N LYS A 205 -8.88 7.78 2.32
CA LYS A 205 -9.16 7.95 0.90
C LYS A 205 -10.22 6.97 0.45
N VAL A 206 -11.29 7.47 -0.17
CA VAL A 206 -12.36 6.68 -0.77
C VAL A 206 -12.35 6.89 -2.27
N PHE A 207 -12.20 5.82 -3.04
CA PHE A 207 -12.13 5.86 -4.50
C PHE A 207 -13.48 5.51 -5.09
N ALA A 208 -14.14 6.48 -5.73
CA ALA A 208 -15.48 6.35 -6.30
C ALA A 208 -15.55 5.33 -7.45
N GLY A 209 -16.79 4.96 -7.87
CA GLY A 209 -17.06 4.08 -9.01
C GLY A 209 -17.59 2.70 -8.63
N ALA A 210 -17.34 2.25 -7.39
CA ALA A 210 -17.90 1.00 -6.86
C ALA A 210 -18.17 1.12 -5.36
N ASN A 211 -19.03 0.25 -4.84
CA ASN A 211 -19.17 0.08 -3.38
C ASN A 211 -17.93 -0.64 -2.83
N GLY A 212 -17.62 -0.39 -1.57
CA GLY A 212 -16.53 -1.07 -0.89
C GLY A 212 -16.67 -1.08 0.61
N SER A 213 -15.86 -1.89 1.26
CA SER A 213 -15.75 -1.95 2.71
C SER A 213 -14.30 -2.16 3.12
N TYR A 214 -13.97 -1.77 4.34
CA TYR A 214 -12.64 -1.96 4.92
C TYR A 214 -12.72 -2.15 6.42
N MET A 215 -11.86 -2.99 6.98
CA MET A 215 -11.70 -3.17 8.41
C MET A 215 -10.39 -2.55 8.85
N LEU A 216 -10.45 -1.46 9.59
CA LEU A 216 -9.28 -0.84 10.21
C LEU A 216 -9.03 -1.50 11.57
N TYR A 217 -7.80 -1.90 11.81
CA TYR A 217 -7.35 -2.59 13.01
C TYR A 217 -6.27 -1.78 13.74
N GLU A 218 -6.33 -1.76 15.06
CA GLU A 218 -5.31 -1.19 15.94
C GLU A 218 -5.13 -2.05 17.20
N ASP A 219 -3.90 -2.11 17.71
CA ASP A 219 -3.52 -2.69 18.99
C ASP A 219 -2.31 -1.97 19.60
N GLU A 220 -1.66 -2.54 20.61
CA GLU A 220 -0.48 -1.96 21.26
C GLU A 220 0.81 -2.03 20.41
N GLY A 221 0.82 -2.78 19.31
CA GLY A 221 1.89 -2.82 18.30
C GLY A 221 3.11 -3.68 18.61
N THR A 222 3.47 -3.87 19.88
CA THR A 222 4.78 -4.46 20.25
C THR A 222 4.68 -5.66 21.20
N ASN A 223 3.49 -6.17 21.46
CA ASN A 223 3.28 -7.30 22.37
C ASN A 223 2.20 -8.26 21.85
N TYR A 224 1.89 -9.30 22.61
CA TYR A 224 0.89 -10.31 22.27
C TYR A 224 -0.45 -10.13 23.00
N ASN A 225 -0.74 -8.93 23.54
CA ASN A 225 -1.99 -8.69 24.25
C ASN A 225 -3.21 -8.75 23.33
N TYR A 226 -3.04 -8.59 22.01
CA TYR A 226 -4.09 -8.81 21.02
C TYR A 226 -4.69 -10.24 21.10
N GLU A 227 -3.91 -11.26 21.47
CA GLU A 227 -4.39 -12.64 21.70
C GLU A 227 -5.36 -12.72 22.89
N LYS A 228 -5.32 -11.74 23.77
CA LYS A 228 -6.21 -11.59 24.94
C LYS A 228 -7.34 -10.59 24.67
N GLY A 229 -7.56 -10.21 23.42
CA GLY A 229 -8.60 -9.28 23.02
C GLY A 229 -8.25 -7.79 23.18
N GLN A 230 -6.98 -7.44 23.45
CA GLN A 230 -6.53 -6.05 23.57
C GLN A 230 -6.24 -5.47 22.18
N PHE A 231 -7.29 -5.20 21.43
CA PHE A 231 -7.24 -4.57 20.10
C PHE A 231 -8.56 -3.84 19.82
N SER A 232 -8.58 -3.03 18.80
CA SER A 232 -9.80 -2.40 18.28
C SER A 232 -9.98 -2.61 16.79
N ASN A 233 -11.24 -2.71 16.38
CA ASN A 233 -11.67 -2.80 14.99
C ASN A 233 -12.68 -1.71 14.66
N ILE A 234 -12.52 -1.09 13.48
CA ILE A 234 -13.44 -0.08 12.94
C ILE A 234 -13.83 -0.50 11.53
N HIS A 235 -15.08 -0.93 11.35
CA HIS A 235 -15.59 -1.29 10.04
C HIS A 235 -16.04 -0.06 9.27
N MET A 236 -15.59 0.09 8.04
CA MET A 236 -15.94 1.18 7.15
C MET A 236 -16.69 0.65 5.93
N ASP A 237 -17.78 1.32 5.53
CA ASP A 237 -18.58 0.99 4.36
C ASP A 237 -18.76 2.20 3.44
N TRP A 238 -18.44 2.05 2.17
CA TRP A 238 -18.71 3.01 1.12
C TRP A 238 -19.87 2.57 0.23
N ASN A 239 -20.89 3.42 0.15
CA ASN A 239 -21.99 3.28 -0.82
C ASN A 239 -21.83 4.32 -1.93
N ASP A 240 -21.36 3.89 -3.08
CA ASP A 240 -21.02 4.78 -4.19
C ASP A 240 -22.25 5.51 -4.78
N LYS A 241 -23.37 4.82 -4.91
CA LYS A 241 -24.61 5.42 -5.42
C LYS A 241 -25.13 6.55 -4.53
N LYS A 242 -24.97 6.40 -3.20
CA LYS A 242 -25.45 7.38 -2.21
C LYS A 242 -24.37 8.39 -1.83
N LYS A 243 -23.16 8.28 -2.39
CA LYS A 243 -21.98 9.06 -2.01
C LYS A 243 -21.84 9.14 -0.49
N LYS A 244 -21.90 7.97 0.16
CA LYS A 244 -21.97 7.85 1.60
C LYS A 244 -20.89 6.90 2.12
N LEU A 245 -20.00 7.44 2.97
CA LEU A 245 -19.10 6.65 3.81
C LEU A 245 -19.73 6.51 5.20
N THR A 246 -19.78 5.29 5.70
CA THR A 246 -20.10 4.99 7.10
C THR A 246 -18.82 4.52 7.77
N VAL A 247 -18.34 5.24 8.77
CA VAL A 247 -17.32 4.76 9.71
C VAL A 247 -18.07 4.20 10.90
N GLY A 248 -17.94 2.91 11.12
CA GLY A 248 -18.70 2.18 12.15
C GLY A 248 -18.27 2.53 13.58
N GLU A 249 -18.98 1.98 14.53
CA GLU A 249 -18.56 2.03 15.92
C GLU A 249 -17.25 1.25 16.12
N ARG A 250 -16.35 1.80 16.96
CA ARG A 250 -15.12 1.11 17.39
C ARG A 250 -15.48 -0.06 18.27
N LYS A 251 -14.98 -1.25 17.93
CA LYS A 251 -15.19 -2.45 18.71
C LYS A 251 -13.88 -2.89 19.34
N GLY A 252 -13.89 -3.04 20.68
CA GLY A 252 -12.71 -3.37 21.45
C GLY A 252 -11.90 -2.15 21.91
N SER A 253 -10.90 -2.42 22.72
CA SER A 253 -10.00 -1.42 23.29
C SER A 253 -8.66 -2.03 23.66
N PHE A 254 -7.64 -1.20 23.83
CA PHE A 254 -6.32 -1.61 24.28
C PHE A 254 -5.63 -0.44 25.02
N GLN A 255 -4.59 -0.73 25.76
CA GLN A 255 -3.86 0.28 26.52
C GLN A 255 -3.13 1.25 25.57
N GLY A 256 -3.31 2.55 25.79
CA GLY A 256 -2.71 3.60 24.95
C GLY A 256 -3.46 3.90 23.66
N MET A 257 -4.64 3.34 23.46
CA MET A 257 -5.53 3.65 22.34
C MET A 257 -5.85 5.14 22.29
N ILE A 258 -5.81 5.72 21.09
CA ILE A 258 -6.24 7.10 20.86
C ILE A 258 -7.76 7.14 20.79
N GLU A 259 -8.40 7.63 21.85
CA GLU A 259 -9.87 7.65 21.95
C GLU A 259 -10.49 8.65 20.99
N LYS A 260 -9.87 9.82 20.83
CA LYS A 260 -10.31 10.90 19.93
C LYS A 260 -9.27 11.16 18.88
N ARG A 261 -9.58 10.85 17.62
CA ARG A 261 -8.65 11.00 16.50
C ARG A 261 -9.23 11.93 15.42
N PRO A 262 -8.53 12.99 15.05
CA PRO A 262 -8.84 13.75 13.84
C PRO A 262 -8.73 12.85 12.61
N ILE A 263 -9.72 12.97 11.72
CA ILE A 263 -9.70 12.26 10.44
C ILE A 263 -10.02 13.21 9.29
N ARG A 264 -9.31 13.04 8.20
CA ARG A 264 -9.59 13.70 6.92
C ARG A 264 -10.12 12.64 5.96
N VAL A 265 -11.31 12.83 5.44
CA VAL A 265 -11.92 11.92 4.47
C VAL A 265 -11.87 12.58 3.11
N LEU A 266 -11.22 11.92 2.16
CA LEU A 266 -11.10 12.37 0.77
C LEU A 266 -11.94 11.44 -0.12
N LEU A 267 -12.99 11.96 -0.75
CA LEU A 267 -13.64 11.28 -1.87
C LEU A 267 -12.90 11.62 -3.15
N ILE A 268 -12.33 10.61 -3.79
CA ILE A 268 -11.59 10.71 -5.03
C ILE A 268 -12.46 10.19 -6.15
N SER A 269 -12.74 11.02 -7.14
CA SER A 269 -13.58 10.69 -8.29
C SER A 269 -12.99 11.24 -9.59
N GLU A 270 -13.56 10.86 -10.73
CA GLU A 270 -13.20 11.44 -12.04
C GLU A 270 -13.42 12.97 -12.10
N ASN A 271 -14.33 13.49 -11.28
CA ASN A 271 -14.67 14.92 -11.23
C ASN A 271 -13.76 15.73 -10.31
N GLY A 272 -12.87 15.07 -9.56
CA GLY A 272 -11.94 15.71 -8.62
C GLY A 272 -11.98 15.09 -7.22
N ILE A 273 -11.48 15.85 -6.26
CA ILE A 273 -11.35 15.43 -4.86
C ILE A 273 -12.23 16.32 -3.99
N GLU A 274 -13.09 15.71 -3.19
CA GLU A 274 -13.86 16.37 -2.14
C GLU A 274 -13.31 15.96 -0.78
N GLU A 275 -13.16 16.93 0.14
CA GLU A 275 -12.58 16.70 1.47
C GLU A 275 -13.56 17.07 2.58
N GLN A 276 -13.63 16.23 3.60
CA GLN A 276 -14.27 16.53 4.88
C GLN A 276 -13.33 16.24 6.04
N LYS A 277 -13.34 17.11 7.04
CA LYS A 277 -12.54 16.98 8.27
C LYS A 277 -13.47 16.81 9.46
N LEU A 278 -13.19 15.85 10.30
CA LEU A 278 -13.99 15.53 11.47
C LEU A 278 -13.12 14.87 12.54
N SER A 279 -13.72 14.66 13.72
CA SER A 279 -13.10 13.90 14.80
C SER A 279 -13.85 12.60 14.99
N TYR A 280 -13.12 11.50 15.07
CA TYR A 280 -13.67 10.18 15.39
C TYR A 280 -13.41 9.85 16.87
N GLU A 281 -14.47 9.58 17.62
CA GLU A 281 -14.44 9.32 19.07
C GLU A 281 -14.93 7.92 19.42
N GLY A 282 -14.97 7.02 18.44
CA GLY A 282 -15.40 5.63 18.61
C GLY A 282 -16.85 5.38 18.26
N GLU A 283 -17.69 6.40 18.17
CA GLU A 283 -19.08 6.27 17.75
C GLU A 283 -19.23 6.20 16.23
N LYS A 284 -20.33 5.59 15.78
CA LYS A 284 -20.65 5.53 14.35
C LYS A 284 -20.89 6.92 13.78
N ILE A 285 -20.20 7.23 12.70
CA ILE A 285 -20.40 8.46 11.92
C ILE A 285 -20.77 8.16 10.48
N VAL A 286 -21.55 9.07 9.88
CA VAL A 286 -21.98 8.98 8.48
C VAL A 286 -21.60 10.26 7.76
N ILE A 287 -20.79 10.12 6.73
CA ILE A 287 -20.26 11.20 5.90
C ILE A 287 -20.92 11.10 4.52
N ARG A 288 -21.41 12.22 3.99
CA ARG A 288 -22.03 12.31 2.65
C ARG A 288 -21.30 13.37 1.83
N PHE A 289 -21.06 13.06 0.57
CA PHE A 289 -20.47 13.91 -0.43
C PHE A 289 -21.48 14.27 -1.52
#